data_628b804cc8a1a45eba00c040aa637b48
#
_entry.id   628b804cc8a1a45eba00c040aa637b48
#
_cell.length_a   1.000
_cell.length_b   1.000
_cell.length_c   1.000
_cell.angle_alpha   90.00
_cell.angle_beta   90.00
_cell.angle_gamma   90.00
#
_symmetry.space_group_name_H-M   'P 1'
#
loop_
_entity.id
_entity.type
_entity.pdbx_description
1 polymer ?
#
loop_
_entity_poly.entity_id
_entity_poly.type
_entity_poly.pdbx_seq_one_letter_code
_entity_poly.pdbx_strand_id
1 'polypeptide(L)'
;SLDLLRRRIIKGGAPGPLPEQVISDIFLDNLKTGTPWILKQVNIRLLEDCAAREDGPVLHIATHLSNLVKVSDRVTVRHSAGNALLALAPRLTVDQRNEVSVELSRGLELGQQEFAKYIPDYLGRFALWLPPEQLEELLADLSQTLNAASGRMAASALDTVGVIYEE
;
A
#
# COMPACT_ATOMS: atom_id res chain seq x y z
N SER A 1 -16.72 19.38 -1.65
CA SER A 1 -15.28 19.49 -1.92
C SER A 1 -14.48 18.61 -0.95
N LEU A 2 -13.25 18.31 -1.32
CA LEU A 2 -12.36 17.51 -0.49
C LEU A 2 -12.11 18.14 0.88
N ASP A 3 -11.98 19.46 0.95
CA ASP A 3 -11.78 20.18 2.21
C ASP A 3 -12.96 20.04 3.17
N LEU A 4 -14.18 20.03 2.67
CA LEU A 4 -15.37 19.81 3.49
C LEU A 4 -15.40 18.38 4.06
N LEU A 5 -15.01 17.39 3.27
CA LEU A 5 -14.91 16.00 3.71
C LEU A 5 -13.84 15.85 4.80
N ARG A 6 -12.68 16.45 4.61
CA ARG A 6 -11.61 16.45 5.61
C ARG A 6 -12.05 17.05 6.94
N ARG A 7 -12.73 18.18 6.89
CA ARG A 7 -13.26 18.85 8.09
C ARG A 7 -14.26 17.98 8.82
N ARG A 8 -15.11 17.27 8.07
CA ARG A 8 -16.07 16.33 8.65
C ARG A 8 -15.40 15.19 9.39
N ILE A 9 -14.37 14.58 8.79
CA ILE A 9 -13.60 13.50 9.41
C ILE A 9 -12.88 13.98 10.66
N ILE A 10 -12.23 15.14 10.60
CA ILE A 10 -11.51 15.72 11.74
C ILE A 10 -12.46 15.98 12.92
N LYS A 11 -13.70 16.34 12.64
CA LYS A 11 -14.74 16.52 13.67
C LYS A 11 -15.40 15.21 14.12
N GLY A 12 -14.93 14.06 13.63
CA GLY A 12 -15.49 12.75 14.02
C GLY A 12 -16.71 12.30 13.23
N GLY A 13 -17.06 13.01 12.16
CA GLY A 13 -18.19 12.62 11.30
C GLY A 13 -17.83 11.55 10.28
N ALA A 14 -18.84 10.83 9.78
CA ALA A 14 -18.67 9.86 8.71
C ALA A 14 -18.61 10.55 7.34
N PRO A 15 -17.74 10.09 6.41
CA PRO A 15 -17.57 10.76 5.12
C PRO A 15 -18.74 10.54 4.14
N GLY A 16 -19.52 9.49 4.32
CA GLY A 16 -20.55 9.10 3.35
C GLY A 16 -19.91 8.50 2.08
N PRO A 17 -20.75 8.17 1.05
CA PRO A 17 -20.22 7.69 -0.23
C PRO A 17 -19.36 8.76 -0.92
N LEU A 18 -18.22 8.36 -1.49
CA LEU A 18 -17.35 9.27 -2.23
C LEU A 18 -17.58 9.12 -3.73
N PRO A 19 -17.87 10.22 -4.45
CA PRO A 19 -17.91 10.20 -5.92
C PRO A 19 -16.53 9.81 -6.49
N GLU A 20 -16.53 9.21 -7.66
CA GLU A 20 -15.30 8.80 -8.36
C GLU A 20 -14.34 9.97 -8.56
N GLN A 21 -14.85 11.15 -8.89
CA GLN A 21 -14.02 12.35 -9.06
C GLN A 21 -13.31 12.75 -7.76
N VAL A 22 -13.99 12.62 -6.63
CA VAL A 22 -13.40 12.92 -5.32
C VAL A 22 -12.28 11.92 -4.98
N ILE A 23 -12.48 10.65 -5.29
CA ILE A 23 -11.44 9.61 -5.11
C ILE A 23 -10.21 9.95 -5.96
N SER A 24 -10.39 10.33 -7.21
CA SER A 24 -9.30 10.76 -8.09
C SER A 24 -8.57 11.99 -7.54
N ASP A 25 -9.31 12.96 -7.02
CA ASP A 25 -8.74 14.16 -6.41
C ASP A 25 -7.90 13.81 -5.18
N ILE A 26 -8.36 12.85 -4.36
CA ILE A 26 -7.61 12.36 -3.20
C ILE A 26 -6.29 11.72 -3.64
N PHE A 27 -6.32 10.88 -4.67
CA PHE A 27 -5.11 10.23 -5.20
C PHE A 27 -4.09 11.27 -5.65
N LEU A 28 -4.50 12.24 -6.43
CA LEU A 28 -3.62 13.31 -6.90
C LEU A 28 -3.05 14.13 -5.74
N ASP A 29 -3.90 14.46 -4.76
CA ASP A 29 -3.49 15.24 -3.60
C ASP A 29 -2.43 14.50 -2.77
N ASN A 30 -2.58 13.18 -2.59
CA ASN A 30 -1.61 12.35 -1.88
C ASN A 30 -0.23 12.31 -2.55
N LEU A 31 -0.18 12.49 -3.86
CA LEU A 31 1.08 12.46 -4.63
C LEU A 31 1.75 13.82 -4.74
N LYS A 32 1.07 14.91 -4.38
CA LYS A 32 1.64 16.25 -4.42
C LYS A 32 2.60 16.47 -3.27
N THR A 33 3.80 16.97 -3.57
CA THR A 33 4.80 17.30 -2.54
C THR A 33 4.37 18.46 -1.65
N GLY A 34 3.57 19.39 -2.18
CA GLY A 34 3.07 20.56 -1.43
C GLY A 34 1.95 20.26 -0.45
N THR A 35 1.32 19.10 -0.53
CA THR A 35 0.25 18.74 0.41
C THR A 35 0.86 18.36 1.77
N PRO A 36 0.45 19.01 2.89
CA PRO A 36 0.93 18.63 4.21
C PRO A 36 0.67 17.15 4.53
N TRP A 37 1.64 16.49 5.14
CA TRP A 37 1.54 15.06 5.44
C TRP A 37 0.31 14.69 6.29
N ILE A 38 -0.10 15.59 7.20
CA ILE A 38 -1.27 15.34 8.03
C ILE A 38 -2.55 15.25 7.19
N LEU A 39 -2.64 16.04 6.13
CA LEU A 39 -3.78 15.97 5.21
C LEU A 39 -3.74 14.69 4.38
N LYS A 40 -2.56 14.19 4.04
CA LYS A 40 -2.41 12.89 3.39
C LYS A 40 -2.90 11.76 4.29
N GLN A 41 -2.64 11.84 5.59
CA GLN A 41 -3.19 10.85 6.54
C GLN A 41 -4.71 10.91 6.61
N VAL A 42 -5.30 12.10 6.62
CA VAL A 42 -6.76 12.25 6.56
C VAL A 42 -7.31 11.67 5.25
N ASN A 43 -6.64 11.90 4.14
CA ASN A 43 -6.99 11.32 2.84
C ASN A 43 -6.98 9.79 2.88
N ILE A 44 -5.95 9.19 3.48
CA ILE A 44 -5.86 7.73 3.62
C ILE A 44 -7.04 7.20 4.44
N ARG A 45 -7.41 7.89 5.51
CA ARG A 45 -8.58 7.51 6.31
C ARG A 45 -9.88 7.57 5.51
N LEU A 46 -10.06 8.61 4.68
CA LEU A 46 -11.19 8.70 3.77
C LEU A 46 -11.23 7.52 2.79
N LEU A 47 -10.08 7.13 2.26
CA LEU A 47 -9.97 6.00 1.34
C LEU A 47 -10.29 4.68 2.04
N GLU A 48 -9.80 4.47 3.27
CA GLU A 48 -10.13 3.28 4.06
C GLU A 48 -11.64 3.16 4.28
N ASP A 49 -12.27 4.25 4.71
CA ASP A 49 -13.71 4.26 4.98
C ASP A 49 -14.52 4.03 3.69
N CYS A 50 -14.05 4.58 2.57
CA CYS A 50 -14.65 4.34 1.26
C CYS A 50 -14.52 2.87 0.84
N ALA A 51 -13.35 2.29 0.98
CA ALA A 51 -13.08 0.89 0.62
C ALA A 51 -13.82 -0.09 1.53
N ALA A 52 -14.12 0.29 2.76
CA ALA A 52 -14.88 -0.54 3.70
C ALA A 52 -16.37 -0.67 3.33
N ARG A 53 -16.87 0.16 2.43
CA ARG A 53 -18.25 0.08 1.95
C ARG A 53 -18.41 -1.10 0.99
N GLU A 54 -19.61 -1.68 0.97
CA GLU A 54 -19.91 -2.87 0.17
C GLU A 54 -19.61 -2.68 -1.32
N ASP A 55 -19.88 -1.49 -1.85
CA ASP A 55 -19.70 -1.12 -3.26
C ASP A 55 -18.44 -0.29 -3.51
N GLY A 56 -17.53 -0.22 -2.54
CA GLY A 56 -16.32 0.60 -2.66
C GLY A 56 -15.31 0.03 -3.67
N PRO A 57 -14.53 0.89 -4.32
CA PRO A 57 -13.52 0.47 -5.31
C PRO A 57 -12.25 -0.05 -4.62
N VAL A 58 -12.34 -1.22 -3.99
CA VAL A 58 -11.30 -1.76 -3.10
C VAL A 58 -9.97 -1.95 -3.82
N LEU A 59 -9.96 -2.56 -5.01
CA LEU A 59 -8.72 -2.78 -5.76
C LEU A 59 -8.05 -1.47 -6.14
N HIS A 60 -8.82 -0.52 -6.62
CA HIS A 60 -8.29 0.79 -7.05
C HIS A 60 -7.63 1.53 -5.88
N ILE A 61 -8.27 1.51 -4.72
CA ILE A 61 -7.73 2.11 -3.50
C ILE A 61 -6.50 1.34 -3.01
N ALA A 62 -6.54 0.01 -3.01
CA ALA A 62 -5.41 -0.83 -2.61
C ALA A 62 -4.18 -0.57 -3.50
N THR A 63 -4.36 -0.44 -4.80
CA THR A 63 -3.28 -0.11 -5.74
C THR A 63 -2.67 1.25 -5.42
N HIS A 64 -3.49 2.25 -5.14
CA HIS A 64 -3.00 3.58 -4.74
C HIS A 64 -2.22 3.51 -3.42
N LEU A 65 -2.74 2.80 -2.41
CA LEU A 65 -2.05 2.64 -1.13
C LEU A 65 -0.70 1.95 -1.29
N SER A 66 -0.62 0.91 -2.12
CA SER A 66 0.65 0.23 -2.41
C SER A 66 1.65 1.19 -3.07
N ASN A 67 1.18 2.07 -3.92
CA ASN A 67 2.01 3.11 -4.53
C ASN A 67 2.55 4.10 -3.50
N LEU A 68 1.72 4.52 -2.54
CA LEU A 68 2.18 5.40 -1.45
C LEU A 68 3.25 4.73 -0.57
N VAL A 69 3.14 3.43 -0.32
CA VAL A 69 4.17 2.67 0.40
C VAL A 69 5.50 2.74 -0.35
N LYS A 70 5.47 2.67 -1.69
CA LYS A 70 6.68 2.69 -2.53
C LYS A 70 7.32 4.07 -2.67
N VAL A 71 6.53 5.12 -2.83
CA VAL A 71 7.03 6.41 -3.33
C VAL A 71 6.80 7.62 -2.42
N SER A 72 6.03 7.51 -1.35
CA SER A 72 5.81 8.67 -0.49
C SER A 72 7.11 9.14 0.16
N ASP A 73 7.31 10.43 0.22
CA ASP A 73 8.47 11.08 0.84
C ASP A 73 8.38 11.16 2.38
N ARG A 74 7.24 10.77 2.96
CA ARG A 74 7.01 10.81 4.41
C ARG A 74 6.81 9.41 4.99
N VAL A 75 7.65 9.06 5.96
CA VAL A 75 7.58 7.76 6.64
C VAL A 75 6.21 7.52 7.28
N THR A 76 5.65 8.53 7.94
CA THR A 76 4.33 8.43 8.56
C THR A 76 3.23 8.11 7.55
N VAL A 77 3.29 8.71 6.37
CA VAL A 77 2.33 8.46 5.28
C VAL A 77 2.50 7.03 4.75
N ARG A 78 3.73 6.54 4.60
CA ARG A 78 4.01 5.17 4.17
C ARG A 78 3.44 4.15 5.14
N HIS A 79 3.66 4.35 6.44
CA HIS A 79 3.12 3.45 7.47
C HIS A 79 1.60 3.49 7.50
N SER A 80 1.00 4.66 7.40
CA SER A 80 -0.47 4.77 7.34
C SER A 80 -1.03 4.06 6.11
N ALA A 81 -0.39 4.25 4.95
CA ALA A 81 -0.80 3.58 3.71
C ALA A 81 -0.61 2.05 3.80
N GLY A 82 0.51 1.59 4.35
CA GLY A 82 0.78 0.17 4.52
C GLY A 82 -0.20 -0.49 5.47
N ASN A 83 -0.49 0.12 6.60
CA ASN A 83 -1.47 -0.39 7.55
C ASN A 83 -2.89 -0.43 6.95
N ALA A 84 -3.27 0.61 6.21
CA ALA A 84 -4.55 0.64 5.50
C ALA A 84 -4.64 -0.47 4.46
N LEU A 85 -3.55 -0.70 3.71
CA LEU A 85 -3.47 -1.76 2.72
C LEU A 85 -3.66 -3.14 3.36
N LEU A 86 -3.00 -3.41 4.49
CA LEU A 86 -3.15 -4.66 5.22
C LEU A 86 -4.59 -4.87 5.71
N ALA A 87 -5.24 -3.79 6.15
CA ALA A 87 -6.64 -3.84 6.59
C ALA A 87 -7.60 -4.15 5.43
N LEU A 88 -7.25 -3.81 4.19
CA LEU A 88 -8.05 -4.09 3.00
C LEU A 88 -7.82 -5.49 2.43
N ALA A 89 -6.76 -6.17 2.81
CA ALA A 89 -6.41 -7.49 2.25
C ALA A 89 -7.57 -8.50 2.30
N PRO A 90 -8.33 -8.64 3.39
CA PRO A 90 -9.47 -9.59 3.43
C PRO A 90 -10.57 -9.28 2.43
N ARG A 91 -10.68 -8.05 1.98
CA ARG A 91 -11.74 -7.60 1.06
C ARG A 91 -11.37 -7.77 -0.41
N LEU A 92 -10.12 -8.04 -0.71
CA LEU A 92 -9.63 -8.28 -2.04
C LEU A 92 -9.86 -9.75 -2.43
N THR A 93 -10.10 -9.99 -3.72
CA THR A 93 -10.11 -11.36 -4.25
C THR A 93 -8.68 -11.92 -4.27
N VAL A 94 -8.55 -13.23 -4.46
CA VAL A 94 -7.24 -13.89 -4.57
C VAL A 94 -6.40 -13.26 -5.68
N ASP A 95 -6.98 -13.04 -6.86
CA ASP A 95 -6.28 -12.44 -7.99
C ASP A 95 -5.89 -11.00 -7.72
N GLN A 96 -6.76 -10.23 -7.06
CA GLN A 96 -6.46 -8.86 -6.67
C GLN A 96 -5.33 -8.79 -5.64
N ARG A 97 -5.28 -9.69 -4.68
CA ARG A 97 -4.17 -9.78 -3.71
C ARG A 97 -2.86 -10.06 -4.41
N ASN A 98 -2.87 -10.96 -5.39
CA ASN A 98 -1.68 -11.25 -6.18
C ASN A 98 -1.21 -10.00 -6.96
N GLU A 99 -2.12 -9.30 -7.59
CA GLU A 99 -1.84 -8.08 -8.34
C GLU A 99 -1.19 -7.01 -7.45
N VAL A 100 -1.74 -6.80 -6.25
CA VAL A 100 -1.18 -5.84 -5.28
C VAL A 100 0.20 -6.29 -4.81
N SER A 101 0.42 -7.59 -4.57
CA SER A 101 1.72 -8.13 -4.17
C SER A 101 2.78 -7.89 -5.26
N VAL A 102 2.42 -8.08 -6.52
CA VAL A 102 3.31 -7.80 -7.65
C VAL A 102 3.67 -6.31 -7.70
N GLU A 103 2.70 -5.43 -7.50
CA GLU A 103 2.96 -3.98 -7.47
C GLU A 103 3.88 -3.58 -6.31
N LEU A 104 3.70 -4.14 -5.12
CA LEU A 104 4.59 -3.89 -3.99
C LEU A 104 6.01 -4.41 -4.27
N SER A 105 6.13 -5.60 -4.85
CA SER A 105 7.44 -6.20 -5.14
C SER A 105 8.27 -5.36 -6.11
N ARG A 106 7.65 -4.64 -7.02
CA ARG A 106 8.32 -3.71 -7.93
C ARG A 106 9.05 -2.60 -7.18
N GLY A 107 8.58 -2.24 -6.00
CA GLY A 107 9.25 -1.26 -5.16
C GLY A 107 10.63 -1.68 -4.69
N LEU A 108 10.91 -2.99 -4.63
CA LEU A 108 12.25 -3.51 -4.29
C LEU A 108 13.27 -3.16 -5.38
N GLU A 109 12.83 -2.97 -6.61
CA GLU A 109 13.70 -2.63 -7.76
C GLU A 109 14.03 -1.14 -7.82
N LEU A 110 13.29 -0.28 -7.10
CA LEU A 110 13.49 1.17 -7.15
C LEU A 110 14.81 1.63 -6.53
N GLY A 111 15.45 0.80 -5.72
CA GLY A 111 16.84 1.00 -5.27
C GLY A 111 17.11 2.20 -4.39
N GLN A 112 16.13 2.98 -4.02
CA GLN A 112 16.28 4.14 -3.14
C GLN A 112 16.24 3.68 -1.67
N GLN A 113 17.40 3.77 -1.01
CA GLN A 113 17.62 3.22 0.32
C GLN A 113 16.62 3.66 1.38
N GLU A 114 16.31 4.96 1.42
CA GLU A 114 15.42 5.52 2.44
C GLU A 114 14.00 5.07 2.24
N PHE A 115 13.61 4.83 1.00
CA PHE A 115 12.24 4.57 0.64
C PHE A 115 11.92 3.08 0.55
N ALA A 116 12.88 2.25 0.19
CA ALA A 116 12.67 0.83 0.01
C ALA A 116 12.66 0.02 1.31
N LYS A 117 13.19 0.55 2.42
CA LYS A 117 13.39 -0.24 3.65
C LYS A 117 12.09 -0.70 4.32
N TYR A 118 10.97 -0.04 4.08
CA TYR A 118 9.69 -0.41 4.66
C TYR A 118 8.88 -1.38 3.80
N ILE A 119 9.23 -1.49 2.51
CA ILE A 119 8.53 -2.35 1.57
C ILE A 119 8.59 -3.82 1.98
N PRO A 120 9.75 -4.36 2.41
CA PRO A 120 9.83 -5.77 2.81
C PRO A 120 8.84 -6.15 3.92
N ASP A 121 8.65 -5.29 4.92
CA ASP A 121 7.73 -5.57 6.01
C ASP A 121 6.28 -5.68 5.50
N TYR A 122 5.81 -4.69 4.75
CA TYR A 122 4.46 -4.69 4.25
C TYR A 122 4.22 -5.75 3.18
N LEU A 123 5.17 -5.96 2.29
CA LEU A 123 5.08 -7.02 1.27
C LEU A 123 5.01 -8.39 1.93
N GLY A 124 5.87 -8.66 2.92
CA GLY A 124 5.86 -9.93 3.64
C GLY A 124 4.55 -10.19 4.36
N ARG A 125 4.00 -9.21 5.06
CA ARG A 125 2.71 -9.33 5.75
C ARG A 125 1.54 -9.49 4.79
N PHE A 126 1.55 -8.75 3.69
CA PHE A 126 0.51 -8.87 2.67
C PHE A 126 0.55 -10.24 1.98
N ALA A 127 1.74 -10.78 1.76
CA ALA A 127 1.94 -12.08 1.12
C ALA A 127 1.28 -13.23 1.89
N LEU A 128 1.09 -13.10 3.21
CA LEU A 128 0.40 -14.10 4.02
C LEU A 128 -1.08 -14.28 3.63
N TRP A 129 -1.65 -13.33 2.88
CA TRP A 129 -3.00 -13.43 2.34
C TRP A 129 -3.05 -14.16 0.99
N LEU A 130 -1.90 -14.53 0.43
CA LEU A 130 -1.84 -15.25 -0.85
C LEU A 130 -2.06 -16.75 -0.64
N PRO A 131 -2.70 -17.44 -1.60
CA PRO A 131 -2.76 -18.89 -1.57
C PRO A 131 -1.35 -19.48 -1.79
N PRO A 132 -1.13 -20.76 -1.38
CA PRO A 132 0.21 -21.37 -1.44
C PRO A 132 0.92 -21.25 -2.78
N GLU A 133 0.22 -21.42 -3.89
CA GLU A 133 0.78 -21.37 -5.23
C GLU A 133 1.33 -19.97 -5.57
N GLN A 134 0.55 -18.95 -5.26
CA GLN A 134 0.97 -17.55 -5.50
C GLN A 134 2.09 -17.14 -4.55
N LEU A 135 2.05 -17.61 -3.30
CA LEU A 135 3.12 -17.36 -2.33
C LEU A 135 4.43 -18.00 -2.81
N GLU A 136 4.38 -19.22 -3.33
CA GLU A 136 5.56 -19.89 -3.90
C GLU A 136 6.13 -19.13 -5.10
N GLU A 137 5.28 -18.60 -5.99
CA GLU A 137 5.72 -17.77 -7.10
C GLU A 137 6.42 -16.50 -6.61
N LEU A 138 5.86 -15.82 -5.60
CA LEU A 138 6.48 -14.65 -5.01
C LEU A 138 7.84 -14.98 -4.40
N LEU A 139 7.94 -16.08 -3.65
CA LEU A 139 9.20 -16.52 -3.06
C LEU A 139 10.23 -16.88 -4.13
N ALA A 140 9.82 -17.49 -5.24
CA ALA A 140 10.70 -17.78 -6.37
C ALA A 140 11.24 -16.49 -7.00
N ASP A 141 10.38 -15.49 -7.21
CA ASP A 141 10.78 -14.19 -7.75
C ASP A 141 11.76 -13.47 -6.81
N LEU A 142 11.52 -13.50 -5.50
CA LEU A 142 12.43 -12.95 -4.50
C LEU A 142 13.78 -13.68 -4.50
N SER A 143 13.79 -14.99 -4.69
CA SER A 143 15.01 -15.79 -4.81
C SER A 143 15.82 -15.40 -6.05
N GLN A 144 15.15 -15.17 -7.18
CA GLN A 144 15.81 -14.65 -8.38
C GLN A 144 16.43 -13.27 -8.15
N THR A 145 15.71 -12.40 -7.45
CA THR A 145 16.21 -11.08 -7.06
C THR A 145 17.46 -11.20 -6.20
N LEU A 146 17.51 -12.14 -5.26
CA LEU A 146 18.69 -12.43 -4.44
C LEU A 146 19.90 -12.83 -5.28
N ASN A 147 19.69 -13.62 -6.32
CA ASN A 147 20.76 -14.15 -7.17
C ASN A 147 21.28 -13.16 -8.20
N ALA A 148 20.43 -12.24 -8.66
CA ALA A 148 20.72 -11.35 -9.79
C ALA A 148 21.01 -9.90 -9.38
N ALA A 149 20.77 -9.52 -8.12
CA ALA A 149 20.66 -8.12 -7.73
C ALA A 149 21.93 -7.54 -7.11
N SER A 150 22.00 -6.20 -7.07
CA SER A 150 22.93 -5.47 -6.20
C SER A 150 22.67 -5.85 -4.73
N GLY A 151 23.68 -5.67 -3.86
CA GLY A 151 23.55 -6.04 -2.44
C GLY A 151 22.33 -5.45 -1.73
N ARG A 152 21.88 -4.28 -2.15
CA ARG A 152 20.71 -3.60 -1.58
C ARG A 152 19.40 -4.31 -1.90
N MET A 153 19.19 -4.68 -3.17
CA MET A 153 18.00 -5.43 -3.58
C MET A 153 17.99 -6.81 -2.93
N ALA A 154 19.14 -7.45 -2.83
CA ALA A 154 19.28 -8.73 -2.15
C ALA A 154 18.89 -8.63 -0.69
N ALA A 155 19.35 -7.60 0.04
CA ALA A 155 18.99 -7.36 1.42
C ALA A 155 17.47 -7.15 1.59
N SER A 156 16.86 -6.35 0.72
CA SER A 156 15.41 -6.11 0.75
C SER A 156 14.61 -7.39 0.48
N ALA A 157 15.05 -8.22 -0.45
CA ALA A 157 14.41 -9.49 -0.74
C ALA A 157 14.53 -10.46 0.45
N LEU A 158 15.70 -10.51 1.10
CA LEU A 158 15.91 -11.31 2.31
C LEU A 158 15.02 -10.85 3.46
N ASP A 159 14.89 -9.55 3.66
CA ASP A 159 14.01 -8.98 4.69
C ASP A 159 12.55 -9.39 4.44
N THR A 160 12.09 -9.35 3.19
CA THR A 160 10.74 -9.78 2.82
C THR A 160 10.52 -11.26 3.14
N VAL A 161 11.46 -12.11 2.75
CA VAL A 161 11.42 -13.55 3.04
C VAL A 161 11.40 -13.78 4.56
N GLY A 162 12.21 -13.04 5.30
CA GLY A 162 12.24 -13.11 6.76
C GLY A 162 10.89 -12.77 7.39
N VAL A 163 10.20 -11.72 6.92
CA VAL A 163 8.86 -11.36 7.40
C VAL A 163 7.86 -12.48 7.11
N ILE A 164 7.88 -13.07 5.92
CA ILE A 164 6.98 -14.17 5.55
C ILE A 164 7.17 -15.37 6.50
N TYR A 165 8.40 -15.76 6.81
CA TYR A 165 8.70 -16.93 7.63
C TYR A 165 8.58 -16.71 9.12
N GLU A 166 8.58 -15.47 9.62
CA GLU A 166 8.31 -15.16 11.03
C GLU A 166 6.85 -15.39 11.41
N GLU A 167 5.95 -15.22 10.49
CA GLU A 167 4.52 -15.39 10.70
C GLU A 167 4.11 -16.86 10.44
#